data_fada1ef3658aeffde10b09cba2bb3a26
#
_entry.id   fada1ef3658aeffde10b09cba2bb3a26
#
_cell.length_a   1.000
_cell.length_b   1.000
_cell.length_c   1.000
_cell.angle_alpha   90.00
_cell.angle_beta   90.00
_cell.angle_gamma   90.00
#
_symmetry.space_group_name_H-M   'P 1'
#
loop_
_entity.id
_entity.type
_entity.pdbx_description
1 polymer ?
#
loop_
_entity_poly.entity_id
_entity_poly.type
_entity_poly.pdbx_seq_one_letter_code
_entity_poly.pdbx_strand_id
1 'polypeptide(L)'
;MSEQPEAAIKAVDSLSAYEFHVELNGEVVDGIFSVHGLTSFTLEGEMPPLVISKMVQQDRSNAFNTWTRETLEGGRPTREVAIVAVDEGLETRRWVYHNAYITAINFSDFDTALSELVEERITIRAQRVEEIWPA
;
A
#
# COMPACT_ATOMS: atom_id res chain seq x y z
N MET A 1 -21.10 8.93 33.52
CA MET A 1 -20.64 7.79 32.84
C MET A 1 -19.83 8.16 31.60
N SER A 2 -18.95 7.32 31.23
CA SER A 2 -17.99 7.71 30.26
C SER A 2 -18.41 7.33 28.86
N GLU A 3 -17.89 8.06 27.92
CA GLU A 3 -18.08 7.77 26.54
C GLU A 3 -17.32 6.54 26.12
N GLN A 4 -17.79 5.91 25.08
CA GLN A 4 -17.04 4.86 24.45
C GLN A 4 -15.86 5.52 23.73
N PRO A 5 -14.62 5.10 23.98
CA PRO A 5 -13.48 5.74 23.33
C PRO A 5 -13.58 5.71 21.81
N GLU A 6 -14.08 4.61 21.27
CA GLU A 6 -14.20 4.46 19.83
C GLU A 6 -15.21 5.46 19.25
N ALA A 7 -16.35 5.61 19.92
CA ALA A 7 -17.35 6.57 19.45
C ALA A 7 -16.83 7.99 19.56
N ALA A 8 -16.10 8.31 20.63
CA ALA A 8 -15.52 9.62 20.81
C ALA A 8 -14.48 9.92 19.71
N ILE A 9 -13.66 8.92 19.35
CA ILE A 9 -12.65 9.08 18.33
C ILE A 9 -13.30 9.33 16.98
N LYS A 10 -14.37 8.59 16.64
CA LYS A 10 -15.08 8.83 15.41
C LYS A 10 -15.69 10.23 15.36
N ALA A 11 -16.17 10.70 16.50
CA ALA A 11 -16.77 12.02 16.55
C ALA A 11 -15.77 13.13 16.28
N VAL A 12 -14.46 12.88 16.45
CA VAL A 12 -13.43 13.87 16.15
C VAL A 12 -12.74 13.58 14.82
N ASP A 13 -13.43 12.87 13.92
CA ASP A 13 -13.01 12.75 12.53
C ASP A 13 -11.74 11.90 12.36
N SER A 14 -11.76 10.72 12.92
CA SER A 14 -10.64 9.79 12.81
C SER A 14 -10.79 8.88 11.59
N LEU A 15 -9.67 8.45 11.03
CA LEU A 15 -9.66 7.51 9.91
C LEU A 15 -9.67 6.07 10.42
N SER A 16 -10.33 5.19 9.66
CA SER A 16 -10.30 3.76 9.93
C SER A 16 -9.16 3.12 9.13
N ALA A 17 -8.42 2.25 9.79
CA ALA A 17 -7.27 1.61 9.15
C ALA A 17 -7.67 0.66 8.02
N TYR A 18 -8.92 0.22 7.97
CA TYR A 18 -9.36 -0.74 6.96
C TYR A 18 -9.96 -0.09 5.72
N GLU A 19 -10.08 1.24 5.70
CA GLU A 19 -10.65 1.93 4.54
C GLU A 19 -9.54 2.64 3.76
N PHE A 20 -9.02 1.96 2.77
CA PHE A 20 -7.98 2.52 1.93
C PHE A 20 -7.98 1.82 0.58
N HIS A 21 -7.36 2.44 -0.41
CA HIS A 21 -7.03 1.72 -1.64
C HIS A 21 -5.64 2.14 -2.11
N VAL A 22 -5.12 1.38 -3.05
CA VAL A 22 -3.80 1.61 -3.62
C VAL A 22 -3.95 1.82 -5.12
N GLU A 23 -3.24 2.83 -5.64
CA GLU A 23 -3.23 3.10 -7.07
C GLU A 23 -1.82 2.95 -7.62
N LEU A 24 -1.72 2.40 -8.83
CA LEU A 24 -0.48 2.40 -9.59
C LEU A 24 -0.70 3.25 -10.84
N ASN A 25 0.07 4.31 -11.00
CA ASN A 25 -0.06 5.24 -12.11
C ASN A 25 -1.51 5.70 -12.28
N GLY A 26 -2.18 5.97 -11.16
CA GLY A 26 -3.54 6.48 -11.15
C GLY A 26 -4.64 5.42 -11.27
N GLU A 27 -4.28 4.16 -11.38
CA GLU A 27 -5.26 3.09 -11.54
C GLU A 27 -5.39 2.30 -10.23
N VAL A 28 -6.63 2.12 -9.75
CA VAL A 28 -6.88 1.37 -8.51
C VAL A 28 -6.54 -0.09 -8.73
N VAL A 29 -5.83 -0.68 -7.78
CA VAL A 29 -5.41 -2.08 -7.85
C VAL A 29 -6.14 -2.90 -6.79
N ASP A 30 -6.72 -4.01 -7.22
CA ASP A 30 -7.44 -4.92 -6.32
C ASP A 30 -6.49 -5.92 -5.69
N GLY A 31 -6.93 -6.51 -4.57
CA GLY A 31 -6.23 -7.61 -3.94
C GLY A 31 -5.23 -7.21 -2.88
N ILE A 32 -5.13 -5.94 -2.59
CA ILE A 32 -4.23 -5.43 -1.55
C ILE A 32 -4.95 -5.44 -0.21
N PHE A 33 -4.33 -5.99 0.81
CA PHE A 33 -4.98 -6.04 2.12
C PHE A 33 -4.18 -5.36 3.22
N SER A 34 -2.92 -4.99 3.00
CA SER A 34 -2.24 -4.22 4.03
C SER A 34 -1.11 -3.38 3.43
N VAL A 35 -0.81 -2.30 4.12
CA VAL A 35 0.26 -1.37 3.76
C VAL A 35 1.02 -1.07 5.05
N HIS A 36 2.34 -1.26 5.03
CA HIS A 36 3.19 -1.00 6.18
C HIS A 36 4.27 -0.01 5.80
N GLY A 37 4.74 0.75 6.80
CA GLY A 37 5.86 1.66 6.59
C GLY A 37 5.49 2.96 5.91
N LEU A 38 4.20 3.29 5.86
CA LEU A 38 3.75 4.54 5.26
C LEU A 38 4.35 5.71 6.03
N THR A 39 5.10 6.56 5.34
CA THR A 39 5.85 7.65 5.99
C THR A 39 5.78 8.87 5.09
N SER A 40 5.39 9.99 5.67
CA SER A 40 5.33 11.26 4.93
C SER A 40 6.69 11.97 4.94
N PHE A 41 7.42 11.86 6.04
CA PHE A 41 8.62 12.67 6.23
C PHE A 41 9.48 12.07 7.33
N THR A 42 10.78 12.11 7.13
CA THR A 42 11.73 11.82 8.21
C THR A 42 12.87 12.81 8.09
N LEU A 43 13.28 13.38 9.22
CA LEU A 43 14.33 14.39 9.22
C LEU A 43 15.72 13.77 9.15
N GLU A 44 15.90 12.65 9.83
CA GLU A 44 17.19 12.01 9.91
C GLU A 44 17.06 10.57 9.43
N GLY A 45 18.13 10.09 8.80
CA GLY A 45 18.19 8.74 8.32
C GLY A 45 17.45 8.58 7.02
N GLU A 46 17.35 7.33 6.59
CA GLU A 46 16.74 6.97 5.32
C GLU A 46 15.25 6.77 5.50
N MET A 47 14.48 7.19 4.52
CA MET A 47 13.03 6.95 4.52
C MET A 47 12.78 5.45 4.58
N PRO A 48 11.95 4.96 5.52
CA PRO A 48 11.63 3.53 5.58
C PRO A 48 10.96 3.06 4.30
N PRO A 49 11.16 1.81 3.91
CA PRO A 49 10.47 1.31 2.72
C PRO A 49 8.99 1.13 2.97
N LEU A 50 8.24 1.23 1.90
CA LEU A 50 6.81 0.93 1.89
C LEU A 50 6.67 -0.56 1.59
N VAL A 51 5.87 -1.27 2.39
CA VAL A 51 5.63 -2.69 2.15
C VAL A 51 4.14 -2.90 1.89
N ILE A 52 3.83 -3.42 0.72
CA ILE A 52 2.44 -3.69 0.33
C ILE A 52 2.25 -5.19 0.31
N SER A 53 1.23 -5.66 1.06
CA SER A 53 0.87 -7.08 1.08
C SER A 53 -0.39 -7.29 0.29
N LYS A 54 -0.35 -8.27 -0.60
CA LYS A 54 -1.47 -8.55 -1.48
C LYS A 54 -1.64 -10.05 -1.63
N MET A 55 -2.81 -10.43 -2.11
CA MET A 55 -3.05 -11.82 -2.47
C MET A 55 -2.29 -12.17 -3.72
N VAL A 56 -1.80 -13.40 -3.80
CA VAL A 56 -1.21 -13.89 -5.04
C VAL A 56 -2.35 -14.14 -6.01
N GLN A 57 -2.30 -13.49 -7.16
CA GLN A 57 -3.37 -13.57 -8.15
C GLN A 57 -2.84 -14.16 -9.43
N GLN A 58 -3.72 -14.84 -10.15
CA GLN A 58 -3.38 -15.47 -11.43
C GLN A 58 -3.52 -14.50 -12.59
N ASP A 59 -4.21 -13.39 -12.40
CA ASP A 59 -4.47 -12.42 -13.46
C ASP A 59 -3.18 -11.73 -13.91
N ARG A 60 -2.75 -12.03 -15.12
CA ARG A 60 -1.52 -11.47 -15.66
C ARG A 60 -1.64 -9.99 -16.00
N SER A 61 -2.86 -9.48 -16.14
CA SER A 61 -3.09 -8.07 -16.47
C SER A 61 -3.25 -7.19 -15.25
N ASN A 62 -3.24 -7.75 -14.04
CA ASN A 62 -3.25 -6.95 -12.82
C ASN A 62 -2.03 -6.04 -12.83
N ALA A 63 -2.22 -4.77 -12.49
CA ALA A 63 -1.14 -3.77 -12.61
C ALA A 63 0.08 -4.13 -11.77
N PHE A 64 -0.12 -4.66 -10.55
CA PHE A 64 1.01 -5.09 -9.72
C PHE A 64 1.72 -6.30 -10.32
N ASN A 65 0.95 -7.26 -10.84
CA ASN A 65 1.56 -8.44 -11.45
C ASN A 65 2.40 -8.06 -12.66
N THR A 66 1.95 -7.09 -13.43
CA THR A 66 2.73 -6.58 -14.56
C THR A 66 4.02 -5.95 -14.07
N TRP A 67 3.94 -5.13 -13.03
CA TRP A 67 5.11 -4.45 -12.48
C TRP A 67 6.13 -5.44 -11.90
N THR A 68 5.65 -6.44 -11.15
CA THR A 68 6.56 -7.44 -10.58
C THR A 68 7.26 -8.25 -11.68
N ARG A 69 6.52 -8.63 -12.73
CA ARG A 69 7.12 -9.36 -13.85
C ARG A 69 8.18 -8.54 -14.56
N GLU A 70 7.92 -7.26 -14.81
CA GLU A 70 8.91 -6.38 -15.41
C GLU A 70 10.15 -6.25 -14.52
N THR A 71 9.94 -6.17 -13.21
CA THR A 71 11.05 -6.10 -12.26
C THR A 71 11.92 -7.35 -12.35
N LEU A 72 11.29 -8.52 -12.45
CA LEU A 72 12.00 -9.79 -12.50
C LEU A 72 12.78 -9.98 -13.81
N GLU A 73 12.34 -9.30 -14.86
CA GLU A 73 13.02 -9.39 -16.16
C GLU A 73 14.28 -8.55 -16.21
N GLY A 74 14.59 -7.83 -15.16
CA GLY A 74 15.76 -6.97 -15.12
C GLY A 74 15.36 -5.52 -15.32
N GLY A 75 16.29 -4.62 -15.16
CA GLY A 75 15.96 -3.23 -15.16
C GLY A 75 15.33 -2.83 -13.83
N ARG A 76 14.83 -1.63 -13.78
CA ARG A 76 14.22 -1.13 -12.54
C ARG A 76 13.05 -0.24 -12.93
N PRO A 77 11.94 -0.86 -13.38
CA PRO A 77 10.79 -0.09 -13.82
C PRO A 77 10.17 0.66 -12.65
N THR A 78 9.80 1.90 -12.91
CA THR A 78 9.20 2.73 -11.87
C THR A 78 7.71 2.89 -12.10
N ARG A 79 7.00 3.17 -11.01
CA ARG A 79 5.57 3.48 -11.02
C ARG A 79 5.32 4.60 -10.03
N GLU A 80 4.24 5.31 -10.24
CA GLU A 80 3.74 6.20 -9.19
C GLU A 80 2.79 5.37 -8.33
N VAL A 81 3.09 5.25 -7.03
CA VAL A 81 2.28 4.47 -6.11
C VAL A 81 1.57 5.44 -5.19
N ALA A 82 0.25 5.35 -5.13
CA ALA A 82 -0.53 6.18 -4.21
C ALA A 82 -1.26 5.30 -3.20
N ILE A 83 -1.15 5.66 -1.95
CA ILE A 83 -1.94 5.06 -0.87
C ILE A 83 -3.00 6.09 -0.53
N VAL A 84 -4.26 5.69 -0.64
CA VAL A 84 -5.38 6.63 -0.50
C VAL A 84 -6.23 6.23 0.69
N ALA A 85 -6.31 7.12 1.67
CA ALA A 85 -7.20 6.94 2.82
C ALA A 85 -8.59 7.38 2.43
N VAL A 86 -9.58 6.55 2.75
CA VAL A 86 -10.96 6.77 2.35
C VAL A 86 -11.85 6.76 3.58
N ASP A 87 -12.86 7.62 3.59
CA ASP A 87 -13.88 7.62 4.63
C ASP A 87 -15.23 7.71 3.95
N GLU A 88 -16.05 6.66 4.10
CA GLU A 88 -17.36 6.57 3.49
C GLU A 88 -17.33 6.86 1.99
N GLY A 89 -16.32 6.29 1.33
CA GLY A 89 -16.19 6.42 -0.12
C GLY A 89 -15.51 7.68 -0.59
N LEU A 90 -15.17 8.60 0.31
CA LEU A 90 -14.53 9.86 -0.07
C LEU A 90 -13.05 9.84 0.31
N GLU A 91 -12.21 10.28 -0.62
CA GLU A 91 -10.80 10.41 -0.36
C GLU A 91 -10.55 11.50 0.67
N THR A 92 -9.79 11.16 1.73
CA THR A 92 -9.48 12.12 2.79
C THR A 92 -8.03 12.51 2.82
N ARG A 93 -7.14 11.66 2.33
CA ARG A 93 -5.72 11.94 2.28
C ARG A 93 -5.06 10.94 1.37
N ARG A 94 -3.99 11.36 0.69
CA ARG A 94 -3.23 10.41 -0.12
C ARG A 94 -1.73 10.65 0.04
N TRP A 95 -1.00 9.57 -0.06
CA TRP A 95 0.46 9.58 -0.04
C TRP A 95 0.92 9.08 -1.40
N VAL A 96 1.68 9.90 -2.10
CA VAL A 96 2.15 9.56 -3.44
C VAL A 96 3.65 9.31 -3.39
N TYR A 97 4.03 8.09 -3.77
CA TYR A 97 5.42 7.68 -3.85
C TYR A 97 5.84 7.83 -5.31
N HIS A 98 6.67 8.85 -5.57
CA HIS A 98 7.07 9.21 -6.93
C HIS A 98 8.28 8.39 -7.36
N ASN A 99 8.22 7.89 -8.59
CA ASN A 99 9.29 7.07 -9.19
C ASN A 99 9.64 5.90 -8.27
N ALA A 100 8.61 5.20 -7.85
CA ALA A 100 8.76 4.05 -6.95
C ALA A 100 9.26 2.85 -7.72
N TYR A 101 10.09 2.06 -7.07
CA TYR A 101 10.63 0.84 -7.66
C TYR A 101 10.63 -0.25 -6.59
N ILE A 102 10.59 -1.50 -7.05
CA ILE A 102 10.50 -2.66 -6.17
C ILE A 102 11.91 -3.10 -5.79
N THR A 103 12.13 -3.30 -4.50
CA THR A 103 13.43 -3.76 -3.98
C THR A 103 13.39 -5.19 -3.49
N ALA A 104 12.22 -5.73 -3.18
CA ALA A 104 12.09 -7.12 -2.74
C ALA A 104 10.67 -7.62 -2.98
N ILE A 105 10.56 -8.89 -3.33
CA ILE A 105 9.29 -9.58 -3.49
C ILE A 105 9.40 -10.86 -2.69
N ASN A 106 8.56 -11.01 -1.66
CA ASN A 106 8.60 -12.16 -0.76
C ASN A 106 7.21 -12.78 -0.66
N PHE A 107 7.16 -14.04 -0.29
CA PHE A 107 5.90 -14.77 -0.19
C PHE A 107 5.78 -15.42 1.16
N SER A 108 4.54 -15.60 1.63
CA SER A 108 4.29 -16.44 2.76
C SER A 108 4.51 -17.90 2.35
N ASP A 109 4.52 -18.80 3.34
CA ASP A 109 4.87 -20.19 3.10
C ASP A 109 3.81 -20.94 2.32
N PHE A 110 4.24 -21.88 1.51
CA PHE A 110 3.38 -22.91 0.96
C PHE A 110 3.49 -24.11 1.88
N ASP A 111 2.37 -24.56 2.45
CA ASP A 111 2.36 -25.64 3.42
C ASP A 111 1.02 -26.35 3.33
N THR A 112 1.04 -27.65 3.08
CA THR A 112 -0.20 -28.41 2.91
C THR A 112 -1.03 -28.46 4.19
N ALA A 113 -0.43 -28.14 5.34
CA ALA A 113 -1.14 -28.12 6.61
C ALA A 113 -1.87 -26.78 6.84
N LEU A 114 -1.60 -25.76 6.00
CA LEU A 114 -2.24 -24.46 6.14
C LEU A 114 -3.42 -24.36 5.19
N SER A 115 -4.50 -23.73 5.70
CA SER A 115 -5.66 -23.45 4.86
C SER A 115 -5.69 -22.00 4.40
N GLU A 116 -4.63 -21.25 4.64
CA GLU A 116 -4.56 -19.83 4.32
C GLU A 116 -4.15 -19.64 2.86
N LEU A 117 -4.50 -18.47 2.34
CA LEU A 117 -4.07 -18.08 1.01
C LEU A 117 -2.64 -17.56 1.07
N VAL A 118 -1.92 -17.67 -0.05
CA VAL A 118 -0.56 -17.20 -0.11
C VAL A 118 -0.55 -15.67 -0.21
N GLU A 119 0.28 -15.06 0.62
CA GLU A 119 0.46 -13.63 0.65
C GLU A 119 1.73 -13.25 -0.07
N GLU A 120 1.68 -12.19 -0.87
CA GLU A 120 2.83 -11.65 -1.56
C GLU A 120 3.15 -10.28 -0.94
N ARG A 121 4.39 -10.09 -0.50
CA ARG A 121 4.85 -8.82 0.09
C ARG A 121 5.81 -8.14 -0.86
N ILE A 122 5.49 -6.93 -1.23
CA ILE A 122 6.26 -6.15 -2.18
C ILE A 122 6.86 -4.96 -1.44
N THR A 123 8.18 -4.91 -1.39
CA THR A 123 8.91 -3.83 -0.72
C THR A 123 9.30 -2.79 -1.76
N ILE A 124 8.98 -1.54 -1.47
CA ILE A 124 9.07 -0.46 -2.43
C ILE A 124 9.85 0.70 -1.84
N ARG A 125 10.72 1.30 -2.64
CA ARG A 125 11.34 2.56 -2.32
C ARG A 125 10.99 3.55 -3.41
N ALA A 126 11.13 4.84 -3.12
CA ALA A 126 10.73 5.88 -4.05
C ALA A 126 11.73 7.02 -4.01
N GLN A 127 11.73 7.83 -5.06
CA GLN A 127 12.57 9.00 -5.13
C GLN A 127 12.12 10.05 -4.10
N ARG A 128 10.79 10.23 -3.96
CA ARG A 128 10.24 11.12 -2.93
C ARG A 128 8.80 10.74 -2.63
N VAL A 129 8.33 11.17 -1.47
CA VAL A 129 6.96 10.93 -1.02
C VAL A 129 6.30 12.28 -0.81
N GLU A 130 5.05 12.36 -1.24
CA GLU A 130 4.27 13.57 -1.12
C GLU A 130 2.95 13.24 -0.44
N GLU A 131 2.66 13.91 0.68
CA GLU A 131 1.37 13.76 1.34
C GLU A 131 0.44 14.86 0.84
N ILE A 132 -0.74 14.48 0.37
CA ILE A 132 -1.70 15.41 -0.23
C ILE A 132 -2.96 15.44 0.61
N TRP A 133 -3.38 16.64 0.96
CA TRP A 133 -4.59 16.89 1.73
C TRP A 133 -5.62 17.46 0.79
N PRO A 134 -6.75 16.78 0.54
CA PRO A 134 -7.79 17.31 -0.32
C PRO A 134 -8.36 18.59 0.27
N ALA A 135 -8.77 19.49 -0.61
CA ALA A 135 -9.34 20.76 -0.20
C ALA A 135 -10.71 20.60 0.45
#